data_a17430e3c1eb6b54848e25d732f7a4f2
#
_entry.id   a17430e3c1eb6b54848e25d732f7a4f2
#
_cell.length_a   1.000
_cell.length_b   1.000
_cell.length_c   1.000
_cell.angle_alpha   90.00
_cell.angle_beta   90.00
_cell.angle_gamma   90.00
#
_symmetry.space_group_name_H-M   'P 1'
#
loop_
_entity.id
_entity.type
_entity.pdbx_description
1 polymer ?
#
loop_
_entity_poly.entity_id
_entity_poly.type
_entity_poly.pdbx_seq_one_letter_code
_entity_poly.pdbx_strand_id
1 'polypeptide(L)'
;MDLGAHFDREGAKLALEKFIQDRVNESKDAKETSVDNVVVHEVDRQASNRREWKLAALSGSEVVPEEVAFRLHGVLAKINLAPGEIAHLNAYKASSLTQRVQLVGLGSHAFDDMLLNTKVVTDILRRHLGGQHSPVWKIGEGYGDLQMNCSCLYLTKAFNRPEKEVPFGPGVDPFKKFARYKPQGYIHTAANVVKYFKRVDEEGKRVLYECFPGTFRVGNIVEVQGSVIAFPVKDGMVKMVFQMNTLILEDASFSKAAEHARAREYNPPQRPMQLKRKSWYEEEDEDMEVGGARRKFKDLRLETAHSYVG
;
A
#
# COMPACT_ATOMS: atom_id res chain seq x y z
N MET A 1 -8.60 14.59 -4.88
CA MET A 1 -7.81 13.45 -5.37
C MET A 1 -7.33 13.79 -6.76
N ASP A 2 -6.04 13.84 -6.96
CA ASP A 2 -5.49 14.15 -8.28
C ASP A 2 -4.81 12.90 -8.84
N LEU A 3 -5.54 12.13 -9.66
CA LEU A 3 -4.96 11.06 -10.48
C LEU A 3 -4.18 11.63 -11.67
N GLY A 4 -4.23 12.96 -11.85
CA GLY A 4 -3.62 13.71 -12.95
C GLY A 4 -4.49 13.75 -14.19
N ALA A 5 -4.26 14.79 -15.00
CA ALA A 5 -5.04 15.08 -16.21
C ALA A 5 -4.97 13.97 -17.28
N HIS A 6 -3.91 13.16 -17.24
CA HIS A 6 -3.66 12.11 -18.24
C HIS A 6 -4.15 10.72 -17.81
N PHE A 7 -4.81 10.60 -16.65
CA PHE A 7 -5.31 9.31 -16.18
C PHE A 7 -6.66 8.99 -16.85
N ASP A 8 -6.72 7.87 -17.55
CA ASP A 8 -7.95 7.35 -18.17
C ASP A 8 -8.90 6.80 -17.10
N ARG A 9 -9.77 7.67 -16.59
CA ARG A 9 -10.72 7.31 -15.53
C ARG A 9 -11.78 6.32 -16.00
N GLU A 10 -12.30 6.49 -17.20
CA GLU A 10 -13.38 5.65 -17.73
C GLU A 10 -12.85 4.23 -18.05
N GLY A 11 -11.71 4.14 -18.72
CA GLY A 11 -11.08 2.84 -18.97
C GLY A 11 -10.74 2.09 -17.69
N ALA A 12 -10.18 2.80 -16.69
CA ALA A 12 -9.86 2.21 -15.40
C ALA A 12 -11.11 1.77 -14.62
N LYS A 13 -12.22 2.53 -14.71
CA LYS A 13 -13.51 2.17 -14.12
C LYS A 13 -14.05 0.86 -14.73
N LEU A 14 -14.10 0.77 -16.06
CA LEU A 14 -14.57 -0.43 -16.75
C LEU A 14 -13.72 -1.66 -16.42
N ALA A 15 -12.39 -1.48 -16.35
CA ALA A 15 -11.51 -2.56 -15.94
C ALA A 15 -11.75 -2.99 -14.48
N LEU A 16 -11.95 -2.05 -13.57
CA LEU A 16 -12.30 -2.33 -12.18
C LEU A 16 -13.62 -3.11 -12.06
N GLU A 17 -14.66 -2.70 -12.77
CA GLU A 17 -15.96 -3.38 -12.79
C GLU A 17 -15.82 -4.84 -13.25
N LYS A 18 -14.99 -5.08 -14.27
CA LYS A 18 -14.67 -6.43 -14.73
C LYS A 18 -13.99 -7.26 -13.62
N PHE A 19 -12.98 -6.73 -12.93
CA PHE A 19 -12.32 -7.46 -11.83
C PHE A 19 -13.31 -7.79 -10.70
N ILE A 20 -14.20 -6.86 -10.33
CA ILE A 20 -15.23 -7.09 -9.31
C ILE A 20 -16.19 -8.20 -9.78
N GLN A 21 -16.64 -8.16 -11.04
CA GLN A 21 -17.57 -9.14 -11.58
C GLN A 21 -16.93 -10.53 -11.70
N ASP A 22 -15.70 -10.61 -12.19
CA ASP A 22 -14.92 -11.86 -12.26
C ASP A 22 -14.84 -12.49 -10.87
N ARG A 23 -14.57 -11.66 -9.84
CA ARG A 23 -14.49 -12.12 -8.45
C ARG A 23 -15.82 -12.64 -7.92
N VAL A 24 -16.94 -11.97 -8.22
CA VAL A 24 -18.28 -12.43 -7.85
C VAL A 24 -18.59 -13.78 -8.49
N ASN A 25 -18.15 -14.01 -9.73
CA ASN A 25 -18.34 -15.27 -10.41
C ASN A 25 -17.47 -16.39 -9.80
N GLU A 26 -16.20 -16.10 -9.47
CA GLU A 26 -15.30 -17.05 -8.78
C GLU A 26 -15.86 -17.45 -7.41
N SER A 27 -16.47 -16.51 -6.68
CA SER A 27 -16.99 -16.77 -5.33
C SER A 27 -18.24 -17.63 -5.31
N LYS A 28 -19.04 -17.63 -6.38
CA LYS A 28 -20.19 -18.52 -6.51
C LYS A 28 -19.80 -20.01 -6.60
N ASP A 29 -18.59 -20.29 -7.10
CA ASP A 29 -18.06 -21.64 -7.21
C ASP A 29 -17.30 -22.07 -5.94
N ALA A 30 -16.93 -21.12 -5.08
CA ALA A 30 -16.26 -21.38 -3.80
C ALA A 30 -17.30 -21.56 -2.69
N LYS A 31 -17.02 -22.46 -1.74
CA LYS A 31 -17.79 -22.55 -0.48
C LYS A 31 -17.53 -21.28 0.34
N GLU A 32 -18.31 -20.23 0.09
CA GLU A 32 -18.25 -19.04 0.90
C GLU A 32 -18.87 -19.28 2.28
N THR A 33 -18.27 -18.66 3.30
CA THR A 33 -18.82 -18.66 4.64
C THR A 33 -20.16 -17.94 4.63
N SER A 34 -21.26 -18.66 4.86
CA SER A 34 -22.57 -18.03 5.02
C SER A 34 -22.53 -17.01 6.14
N VAL A 35 -23.23 -15.88 5.97
CA VAL A 35 -23.36 -14.84 6.99
C VAL A 35 -23.91 -15.42 8.32
N ASP A 36 -24.71 -16.47 8.25
CA ASP A 36 -25.28 -17.15 9.41
C ASP A 36 -24.23 -17.90 10.26
N ASN A 37 -23.09 -18.24 9.65
CA ASN A 37 -21.96 -18.90 10.33
C ASN A 37 -20.90 -17.91 10.82
N VAL A 38 -21.14 -16.60 10.68
CA VAL A 38 -20.22 -15.57 11.15
C VAL A 38 -20.59 -15.16 12.57
N VAL A 39 -19.63 -15.27 13.46
CA VAL A 39 -19.75 -14.83 14.86
C VAL A 39 -18.78 -13.71 15.16
N VAL A 40 -19.10 -12.93 16.17
CA VAL A 40 -18.18 -11.92 16.69
C VAL A 40 -17.32 -12.56 17.78
N HIS A 41 -16.03 -12.55 17.55
CA HIS A 41 -15.03 -13.01 18.52
C HIS A 41 -14.45 -11.80 19.25
N GLU A 42 -14.58 -11.79 20.57
CA GLU A 42 -13.94 -10.78 21.40
C GLU A 42 -12.49 -11.19 21.64
N VAL A 43 -11.57 -10.36 21.16
CA VAL A 43 -10.14 -10.52 21.42
C VAL A 43 -9.79 -9.63 22.61
N ASP A 44 -9.63 -10.26 23.77
CA ASP A 44 -9.15 -9.52 24.93
C ASP A 44 -7.67 -9.18 24.76
N ARG A 45 -7.41 -7.93 24.46
CA ARG A 45 -6.06 -7.39 24.51
C ARG A 45 -5.72 -6.99 25.95
N GLN A 46 -5.60 -7.97 26.84
CA GLN A 46 -5.28 -7.81 28.27
C GLN A 46 -4.18 -6.76 28.53
N ALA A 47 -3.26 -6.63 27.62
CA ALA A 47 -2.12 -5.71 27.72
C ALA A 47 -2.44 -4.22 27.50
N SER A 48 -3.52 -3.87 26.82
CA SER A 48 -3.87 -2.47 26.53
C SER A 48 -5.14 -2.01 27.23
N ASN A 49 -5.76 -2.89 28.03
CA ASN A 49 -7.11 -2.66 28.56
C ASN A 49 -8.13 -2.26 27.47
N ARG A 50 -7.88 -2.67 26.21
CA ARG A 50 -8.73 -2.41 25.06
C ARG A 50 -9.31 -3.70 24.56
N ARG A 51 -10.61 -3.81 24.61
CA ARG A 51 -11.35 -4.87 23.93
C ARG A 51 -11.30 -4.63 22.43
N GLU A 52 -11.15 -5.67 21.66
CA GLU A 52 -11.26 -5.66 20.21
C GLU A 52 -12.20 -6.76 19.79
N TRP A 53 -13.01 -6.50 18.78
CA TRP A 53 -13.91 -7.49 18.21
C TRP A 53 -13.50 -7.76 16.78
N LYS A 54 -13.47 -9.03 16.41
CA LYS A 54 -13.21 -9.53 15.08
C LYS A 54 -14.35 -10.42 14.63
N LEU A 55 -14.54 -10.55 13.34
CA LEU A 55 -15.46 -11.53 12.78
C LEU A 55 -14.72 -12.85 12.60
N ALA A 56 -15.33 -13.92 13.05
CA ALA A 56 -14.84 -15.27 12.90
C ALA A 56 -15.88 -16.18 12.28
N ALA A 57 -15.45 -17.10 11.45
CA ALA A 57 -16.30 -18.15 10.91
C ALA A 57 -16.26 -19.36 11.84
N LEU A 58 -17.44 -19.93 12.11
CA LEU A 58 -17.56 -21.22 12.78
C LEU A 58 -17.42 -22.31 11.72
N SER A 59 -16.27 -22.96 11.66
CA SER A 59 -16.03 -24.13 10.82
C SER A 59 -16.38 -25.38 11.61
N GLY A 60 -17.51 -25.98 11.30
CA GLY A 60 -18.17 -27.20 11.80
C GLY A 60 -17.56 -28.05 12.91
N SER A 61 -16.33 -28.45 12.86
CA SER A 61 -15.68 -29.33 13.83
C SER A 61 -14.39 -28.79 14.46
N GLU A 62 -13.92 -27.61 14.05
CA GLU A 62 -12.67 -27.06 14.56
C GLU A 62 -12.88 -26.23 15.82
N VAL A 63 -12.05 -26.47 16.81
CA VAL A 63 -12.08 -25.81 18.14
C VAL A 63 -11.64 -24.34 18.06
N VAL A 64 -10.97 -23.95 16.96
CA VAL A 64 -10.44 -22.59 16.79
C VAL A 64 -11.21 -21.88 15.67
N PRO A 65 -11.92 -20.80 15.99
CA PRO A 65 -12.63 -20.02 14.96
C PRO A 65 -11.64 -19.34 14.00
N GLU A 66 -11.91 -19.42 12.72
CA GLU A 66 -11.11 -18.75 11.69
C GLU A 66 -11.56 -17.30 11.50
N GLU A 67 -10.59 -16.37 11.36
CA GLU A 67 -10.89 -14.96 11.09
C GLU A 67 -11.51 -14.81 9.69
N VAL A 68 -12.64 -14.10 9.61
CA VAL A 68 -13.27 -13.82 8.32
C VAL A 68 -12.44 -12.82 7.53
N ALA A 69 -11.98 -13.25 6.37
CA ALA A 69 -11.25 -12.41 5.42
C ALA A 69 -12.18 -11.86 4.35
N PHE A 70 -12.04 -10.58 4.07
CA PHE A 70 -12.74 -9.87 3.00
C PHE A 70 -11.78 -9.54 1.88
N ARG A 71 -12.31 -9.41 0.66
CA ARG A 71 -11.57 -9.00 -0.52
C ARG A 71 -12.25 -7.77 -1.12
N LEU A 72 -11.49 -6.70 -1.29
CA LEU A 72 -11.96 -5.44 -1.84
C LEU A 72 -11.14 -5.10 -3.07
N HIS A 73 -11.80 -4.81 -4.20
CA HIS A 73 -11.14 -4.27 -5.37
C HIS A 73 -11.33 -2.75 -5.43
N GLY A 74 -10.34 -2.04 -5.97
CA GLY A 74 -10.44 -0.60 -6.14
C GLY A 74 -9.21 -0.02 -6.83
N VAL A 75 -9.31 1.26 -7.18
CA VAL A 75 -8.19 2.04 -7.69
C VAL A 75 -7.49 2.73 -6.53
N LEU A 76 -6.17 2.64 -6.48
CA LEU A 76 -5.36 3.31 -5.46
C LEU A 76 -5.41 4.83 -5.63
N ALA A 77 -6.05 5.51 -4.69
CA ALA A 77 -6.14 6.97 -4.64
C ALA A 77 -5.02 7.60 -3.79
N LYS A 78 -4.64 6.93 -2.71
CA LYS A 78 -3.52 7.31 -1.84
C LYS A 78 -2.79 6.07 -1.38
N ILE A 79 -1.49 6.18 -1.25
CA ILE A 79 -0.62 5.13 -0.74
C ILE A 79 0.31 5.71 0.32
N ASN A 80 0.50 4.96 1.39
CA ASN A 80 1.53 5.17 2.40
C ASN A 80 2.05 3.80 2.79
N LEU A 81 2.92 3.25 1.95
CA LEU A 81 3.50 1.93 2.09
C LEU A 81 5.00 2.07 2.39
N ALA A 82 5.62 0.98 2.81
CA ALA A 82 7.07 0.92 3.00
C ALA A 82 7.83 0.98 1.64
N PRO A 83 9.09 1.39 1.64
CA PRO A 83 9.80 2.00 2.75
C PRO A 83 9.35 3.45 2.95
N GLY A 84 8.75 3.74 4.09
CA GLY A 84 8.38 5.11 4.43
C GLY A 84 9.59 5.95 4.89
N GLU A 85 9.50 7.26 4.76
CA GLU A 85 10.46 8.17 5.38
C GLU A 85 10.28 8.19 6.89
N ILE A 86 11.17 7.51 7.60
CA ILE A 86 11.18 7.51 9.06
C ILE A 86 12.41 8.30 9.49
N ALA A 87 12.20 9.59 9.71
CA ALA A 87 13.27 10.43 10.24
C ALA A 87 13.49 10.18 11.75
N HIS A 88 12.39 10.10 12.52
CA HIS A 88 12.43 9.85 13.96
C HIS A 88 11.22 9.03 14.38
N LEU A 89 11.45 7.85 14.93
CA LEU A 89 10.43 6.98 15.49
C LEU A 89 10.47 7.08 17.02
N ASN A 90 9.43 7.67 17.61
CA ASN A 90 9.21 7.67 19.04
C ASN A 90 7.98 6.81 19.40
N ALA A 91 7.77 6.55 20.69
CA ALA A 91 6.68 5.70 21.15
C ALA A 91 5.28 6.21 20.71
N TYR A 92 5.10 7.53 20.63
CA TYR A 92 3.84 8.13 20.18
C TYR A 92 3.61 7.87 18.68
N LYS A 93 4.62 8.11 17.85
CA LYS A 93 4.55 7.84 16.41
C LYS A 93 4.45 6.35 16.09
N ALA A 94 5.14 5.49 16.85
CA ALA A 94 5.10 4.04 16.66
C ALA A 94 3.69 3.47 16.80
N SER A 95 2.89 3.99 17.74
CA SER A 95 1.51 3.52 17.97
C SER A 95 0.54 3.88 16.84
N SER A 96 0.88 4.83 15.98
CA SER A 96 0.05 5.31 14.89
C SER A 96 0.64 5.05 13.50
N LEU A 97 1.86 4.52 13.45
CA LEU A 97 2.53 4.26 12.20
C LEU A 97 1.87 3.08 11.47
N THR A 98 1.32 3.36 10.30
CA THR A 98 0.54 2.38 9.53
C THR A 98 1.00 2.32 8.09
N GLN A 99 0.98 1.11 7.54
CA GLN A 99 0.84 0.89 6.11
C GLN A 99 -0.60 1.20 5.76
N ARG A 100 -0.84 2.05 4.77
CA ARG A 100 -2.20 2.48 4.43
C ARG A 100 -2.35 2.65 2.93
N VAL A 101 -3.51 2.22 2.44
CA VAL A 101 -3.99 2.52 1.10
C VAL A 101 -5.41 3.08 1.17
N GLN A 102 -5.75 3.92 0.22
CA GLN A 102 -7.11 4.41 0.01
C GLN A 102 -7.58 3.97 -1.36
N LEU A 103 -8.71 3.29 -1.38
CA LEU A 103 -9.38 2.80 -2.59
C LEU A 103 -10.52 3.72 -2.99
N VAL A 104 -10.73 3.86 -4.29
CA VAL A 104 -11.87 4.56 -4.90
C VAL A 104 -12.43 3.75 -6.06
N GLY A 105 -13.70 3.98 -6.36
CA GLY A 105 -14.43 3.28 -7.42
C GLY A 105 -14.49 4.02 -8.74
N LEU A 106 -14.04 5.28 -8.82
CA LEU A 106 -14.17 6.14 -10.01
C LEU A 106 -15.61 6.32 -10.52
N GLY A 107 -16.60 6.28 -9.60
CA GLY A 107 -18.02 6.30 -9.93
C GLY A 107 -18.58 4.96 -10.40
N SER A 108 -17.92 3.85 -10.06
CA SER A 108 -18.42 2.50 -10.33
C SER A 108 -19.50 2.10 -9.35
N HIS A 109 -20.69 1.75 -9.84
CA HIS A 109 -21.76 1.20 -8.99
C HIS A 109 -21.39 -0.13 -8.37
N ALA A 110 -20.62 -0.98 -9.07
CA ALA A 110 -20.16 -2.25 -8.53
C ALA A 110 -19.24 -2.07 -7.30
N PHE A 111 -18.40 -1.03 -7.32
CA PHE A 111 -17.58 -0.66 -6.16
C PHE A 111 -18.44 -0.14 -5.01
N ASP A 112 -19.40 0.71 -5.30
CA ASP A 112 -20.30 1.27 -4.29
C ASP A 112 -21.14 0.17 -3.64
N ASP A 113 -21.68 -0.77 -4.42
CA ASP A 113 -22.42 -1.93 -3.91
C ASP A 113 -21.54 -2.83 -3.04
N MET A 114 -20.30 -3.07 -3.45
CA MET A 114 -19.32 -3.81 -2.65
C MET A 114 -19.08 -3.14 -1.29
N LEU A 115 -18.95 -1.82 -1.24
CA LEU A 115 -18.82 -1.08 0.02
C LEU A 115 -20.13 -1.07 0.83
N LEU A 116 -21.27 -0.97 0.18
CA LEU A 116 -22.56 -1.00 0.86
C LEU A 116 -22.82 -2.37 1.52
N ASN A 117 -22.33 -3.46 0.94
CA ASN A 117 -22.42 -4.80 1.52
C ASN A 117 -21.65 -4.89 2.85
N THR A 118 -20.70 -3.98 3.11
CA THR A 118 -20.05 -3.90 4.44
C THR A 118 -21.02 -3.48 5.56
N LYS A 119 -22.22 -2.99 5.24
CA LYS A 119 -23.27 -2.73 6.23
C LYS A 119 -23.67 -4.00 6.99
N VAL A 120 -23.67 -5.15 6.33
CA VAL A 120 -23.95 -6.44 6.96
C VAL A 120 -23.01 -6.67 8.14
N VAL A 121 -21.71 -6.37 7.97
CA VAL A 121 -20.70 -6.45 9.04
C VAL A 121 -21.05 -5.53 10.22
N THR A 122 -21.47 -4.31 9.91
CA THR A 122 -21.90 -3.34 10.92
C THR A 122 -23.10 -3.86 11.72
N ASP A 123 -24.06 -4.49 11.05
CA ASP A 123 -25.28 -5.01 11.69
C ASP A 123 -25.00 -6.25 12.53
N ILE A 124 -24.08 -7.11 12.11
CA ILE A 124 -23.60 -8.25 12.93
C ILE A 124 -22.97 -7.73 14.23
N LEU A 125 -22.07 -6.78 14.12
CA LEU A 125 -21.40 -6.17 15.28
C LEU A 125 -22.39 -5.42 16.18
N ARG A 126 -23.34 -4.67 15.61
CA ARG A 126 -24.38 -3.95 16.37
C ARG A 126 -25.25 -4.91 17.18
N ARG A 127 -25.65 -6.03 16.60
CA ARG A 127 -26.43 -7.07 17.30
C ARG A 127 -25.64 -7.67 18.46
N HIS A 128 -24.37 -7.99 18.25
CA HIS A 128 -23.49 -8.53 19.28
C HIS A 128 -23.27 -7.55 20.44
N LEU A 129 -23.09 -6.27 20.14
CA LEU A 129 -22.86 -5.22 21.15
C LEU A 129 -24.12 -4.78 21.92
N GLY A 130 -25.27 -5.42 21.65
CA GLY A 130 -26.52 -5.20 22.40
C GLY A 130 -27.06 -3.77 22.34
N GLY A 131 -26.70 -2.98 21.33
CA GLY A 131 -27.15 -1.59 21.15
C GLY A 131 -26.49 -0.56 22.08
N GLN A 132 -25.64 -0.99 23.02
CA GLN A 132 -24.93 -0.09 23.94
C GLN A 132 -23.83 0.71 23.23
N HIS A 133 -23.37 0.24 22.08
CA HIS A 133 -22.33 0.85 21.28
C HIS A 133 -22.79 0.99 19.83
N SER A 134 -22.46 2.14 19.23
CA SER A 134 -22.73 2.38 17.80
C SER A 134 -21.47 2.10 17.01
N PRO A 135 -21.42 0.99 16.24
CA PRO A 135 -20.29 0.75 15.35
C PRO A 135 -20.29 1.78 14.22
N VAL A 136 -19.17 2.45 14.02
CA VAL A 136 -18.99 3.47 13.00
C VAL A 136 -17.92 3.02 12.02
N TRP A 137 -18.37 2.74 10.80
CA TRP A 137 -17.47 2.53 9.68
C TRP A 137 -17.31 3.85 8.91
N LYS A 138 -16.10 4.37 8.85
CA LYS A 138 -15.84 5.57 8.07
C LYS A 138 -15.57 5.20 6.62
N ILE A 139 -16.62 5.05 5.83
CA ILE A 139 -16.53 5.17 4.38
C ILE A 139 -16.38 6.66 4.11
N GLY A 140 -15.24 7.05 3.52
CA GLY A 140 -14.99 8.43 3.15
C GLY A 140 -15.78 8.77 1.89
N GLU A 141 -16.13 10.03 1.75
CA GLU A 141 -16.56 10.61 0.49
C GLU A 141 -15.53 11.66 0.06
N GLY A 142 -15.20 11.68 -1.19
CA GLY A 142 -14.28 12.66 -1.74
C GLY A 142 -14.37 12.72 -3.25
N TYR A 143 -14.53 13.93 -3.79
CA TYR A 143 -14.67 14.15 -5.24
C TYR A 143 -15.85 13.42 -5.89
N GLY A 144 -16.93 13.19 -5.12
CA GLY A 144 -18.12 12.47 -5.58
C GLY A 144 -18.01 10.94 -5.58
N ASP A 145 -16.88 10.39 -5.11
CA ASP A 145 -16.65 8.94 -5.05
C ASP A 145 -16.64 8.46 -3.59
N LEU A 146 -17.20 7.27 -3.34
CA LEU A 146 -16.97 6.56 -2.08
C LEU A 146 -15.51 6.14 -1.97
N GLN A 147 -14.99 6.17 -0.75
CA GLN A 147 -13.59 5.88 -0.48
C GLN A 147 -13.44 4.89 0.67
N MET A 148 -12.61 3.88 0.49
CA MET A 148 -12.28 2.92 1.53
C MET A 148 -10.82 3.05 1.97
N ASN A 149 -10.61 3.20 3.28
CA ASN A 149 -9.27 3.20 3.87
C ASN A 149 -8.96 1.82 4.43
N CYS A 150 -7.89 1.22 3.92
CA CYS A 150 -7.35 -0.04 4.40
C CYS A 150 -5.99 0.22 5.05
N SER A 151 -5.75 -0.33 6.23
CA SER A 151 -4.51 -0.04 6.95
C SER A 151 -4.06 -1.20 7.83
N CYS A 152 -2.75 -1.28 8.06
CA CYS A 152 -2.14 -2.21 9.00
C CYS A 152 -1.06 -1.48 9.80
N LEU A 153 -0.99 -1.71 11.10
CA LEU A 153 0.07 -1.15 11.96
C LEU A 153 1.42 -1.80 11.60
N TYR A 154 2.50 -1.03 11.62
CA TYR A 154 3.85 -1.60 11.53
C TYR A 154 4.30 -2.26 12.82
N LEU A 155 3.83 -1.76 13.95
CA LEU A 155 4.25 -2.18 15.26
C LEU A 155 3.05 -2.30 16.20
N THR A 156 3.09 -3.31 17.04
CA THR A 156 2.12 -3.50 18.12
C THR A 156 2.82 -3.32 19.46
N LYS A 157 2.12 -2.73 20.42
CA LYS A 157 2.65 -2.56 21.77
C LYS A 157 2.74 -3.93 22.46
N ALA A 158 3.95 -4.32 22.84
CA ALA A 158 4.20 -5.57 23.56
C ALA A 158 3.87 -5.39 25.04
N PHE A 159 2.68 -5.78 25.47
CA PHE A 159 2.35 -5.87 26.88
C PHE A 159 2.14 -7.35 27.22
N ASN A 160 3.09 -7.96 27.90
CA ASN A 160 2.98 -9.31 28.48
C ASN A 160 2.33 -10.36 27.57
N ARG A 161 2.49 -10.21 26.25
CA ARG A 161 1.91 -11.11 25.26
C ARG A 161 2.89 -12.21 24.90
N PRO A 162 2.38 -13.44 24.73
CA PRO A 162 3.16 -14.52 24.15
C PRO A 162 3.39 -14.38 22.64
N GLU A 163 2.94 -13.25 22.01
CA GLU A 163 3.10 -13.05 20.56
C GLU A 163 4.60 -12.97 20.22
N LYS A 164 5.00 -13.84 19.31
CA LYS A 164 6.37 -13.90 18.83
C LYS A 164 6.65 -12.72 17.90
N GLU A 165 7.76 -12.03 18.13
CA GLU A 165 8.27 -11.03 17.18
C GLU A 165 8.71 -11.73 15.90
N VAL A 166 8.29 -11.16 14.75
CA VAL A 166 8.69 -11.63 13.42
C VAL A 166 9.48 -10.53 12.69
N PRO A 167 10.41 -10.89 11.81
CA PRO A 167 11.15 -9.91 11.04
C PRO A 167 10.23 -9.15 10.07
N PHE A 168 10.62 -7.93 9.71
CA PHE A 168 9.96 -7.20 8.62
C PHE A 168 10.17 -7.93 7.30
N GLY A 169 9.12 -7.97 6.48
CA GLY A 169 9.17 -8.60 5.16
C GLY A 169 10.15 -7.91 4.20
N PRO A 170 10.51 -8.58 3.11
CA PRO A 170 11.37 -8.03 2.07
C PRO A 170 10.84 -6.69 1.54
N GLY A 171 11.71 -5.69 1.43
CA GLY A 171 11.34 -4.36 0.93
C GLY A 171 10.56 -3.48 1.90
N VAL A 172 10.13 -3.99 3.07
CA VAL A 172 9.44 -3.20 4.09
C VAL A 172 10.44 -2.38 4.91
N ASP A 173 11.53 -3.00 5.35
CA ASP A 173 12.60 -2.32 6.09
C ASP A 173 13.97 -2.62 5.52
N PRO A 174 14.26 -2.24 4.24
CA PRO A 174 15.50 -2.59 3.55
C PRO A 174 16.74 -1.98 4.24
N PHE A 175 16.57 -0.88 4.95
CA PHE A 175 17.66 -0.18 5.65
C PHE A 175 17.68 -0.47 7.16
N LYS A 176 16.86 -1.42 7.63
CA LYS A 176 16.71 -1.79 9.06
C LYS A 176 16.38 -0.59 9.97
N LYS A 177 15.73 0.43 9.43
CA LYS A 177 15.33 1.64 10.18
C LYS A 177 14.23 1.33 11.21
N PHE A 178 13.21 0.56 10.84
CA PHE A 178 12.18 0.13 11.78
C PHE A 178 12.77 -0.72 12.89
N ALA A 179 13.60 -1.70 12.54
CA ALA A 179 14.26 -2.56 13.52
C ALA A 179 15.16 -1.76 14.47
N ARG A 180 15.92 -0.78 13.93
CA ARG A 180 16.87 0.04 14.71
C ARG A 180 16.21 1.06 15.61
N TYR A 181 15.15 1.73 15.13
CA TYR A 181 14.49 2.83 15.85
C TYR A 181 13.19 2.42 16.52
N LYS A 182 12.89 1.12 16.56
CA LYS A 182 11.72 0.58 17.26
C LYS A 182 11.77 0.99 18.73
N PRO A 183 10.74 1.68 19.25
CA PRO A 183 10.71 2.07 20.66
C PRO A 183 10.62 0.84 21.56
N GLN A 184 11.16 0.96 22.76
CA GLN A 184 11.03 -0.06 23.78
C GLN A 184 9.53 -0.36 24.05
N GLY A 185 9.20 -1.65 24.19
CA GLY A 185 7.83 -2.08 24.40
C GLY A 185 6.97 -2.17 23.15
N TYR A 186 7.56 -2.08 21.94
CA TYR A 186 6.90 -2.33 20.67
C TYR A 186 7.55 -3.49 19.93
N ILE A 187 6.73 -4.32 19.29
CA ILE A 187 7.17 -5.47 18.49
C ILE A 187 6.46 -5.48 17.13
N HIS A 188 7.07 -6.10 16.15
CA HIS A 188 6.44 -6.46 14.89
C HIS A 188 5.99 -7.92 14.98
N THR A 189 4.70 -8.17 14.82
CA THR A 189 4.10 -9.50 14.95
C THR A 189 3.53 -9.99 13.64
N ALA A 190 3.12 -11.24 13.55
CA ALA A 190 2.45 -11.78 12.38
C ALA A 190 1.19 -10.96 11.98
N ALA A 191 0.49 -10.37 12.94
CA ALA A 191 -0.66 -9.51 12.70
C ALA A 191 -0.31 -8.14 12.05
N ASN A 192 0.98 -7.77 12.03
CA ASN A 192 1.47 -6.55 11.39
C ASN A 192 2.00 -6.79 9.98
N VAL A 193 2.13 -8.06 9.57
CA VAL A 193 2.66 -8.41 8.25
C VAL A 193 1.61 -8.12 7.19
N VAL A 194 2.03 -7.37 6.15
CA VAL A 194 1.27 -7.22 4.92
C VAL A 194 2.06 -7.91 3.81
N LYS A 195 1.40 -8.80 3.09
CA LYS A 195 1.96 -9.50 1.93
C LYS A 195 1.64 -8.71 0.66
N TYR A 196 2.59 -8.64 -0.24
CA TYR A 196 2.49 -7.88 -1.49
C TYR A 196 2.66 -8.80 -2.68
N PHE A 197 1.70 -8.79 -3.59
CA PHE A 197 1.73 -9.62 -4.79
C PHE A 197 1.37 -8.80 -6.02
N LYS A 198 1.81 -9.27 -7.18
CA LYS A 198 1.27 -8.89 -8.49
C LYS A 198 0.61 -10.12 -9.11
N ARG A 199 -0.54 -9.93 -9.73
CA ARG A 199 -1.20 -10.96 -10.53
C ARG A 199 -0.71 -10.86 -11.96
N VAL A 200 -0.35 -12.00 -12.54
CA VAL A 200 0.08 -12.12 -13.93
C VAL A 200 -0.75 -13.23 -14.58
N ASP A 201 -1.21 -12.96 -15.78
CA ASP A 201 -1.87 -14.00 -16.60
C ASP A 201 -0.80 -14.75 -17.40
N GLU A 202 -0.65 -16.03 -17.13
CA GLU A 202 0.27 -16.92 -17.81
C GLU A 202 -0.55 -18.06 -18.43
N GLU A 203 -0.62 -18.07 -19.76
CA GLU A 203 -1.34 -19.10 -20.52
C GLU A 203 -2.80 -19.30 -20.06
N GLY A 204 -3.48 -18.21 -19.69
CA GLY A 204 -4.86 -18.22 -19.20
C GLY A 204 -5.01 -18.62 -17.73
N LYS A 205 -3.90 -18.75 -17.00
CA LYS A 205 -3.91 -18.98 -15.55
C LYS A 205 -3.44 -17.72 -14.82
N ARG A 206 -4.20 -17.29 -13.83
CA ARG A 206 -3.85 -16.17 -12.96
C ARG A 206 -2.88 -16.61 -11.87
N VAL A 207 -1.61 -16.23 -11.98
CA VAL A 207 -0.54 -16.58 -11.03
C VAL A 207 -0.18 -15.36 -10.18
N LEU A 208 0.06 -15.59 -8.89
CA LEU A 208 0.49 -14.55 -7.96
C LEU A 208 2.01 -14.61 -7.75
N TYR A 209 2.69 -13.52 -8.02
CA TYR A 209 4.11 -13.34 -7.75
C TYR A 209 4.32 -12.35 -6.62
N GLU A 210 5.13 -12.71 -5.64
CA GLU A 210 5.52 -11.79 -4.57
C GLU A 210 6.24 -10.57 -5.17
N CYS A 211 5.95 -9.38 -4.63
CA CYS A 211 6.57 -8.15 -5.07
C CYS A 211 6.86 -7.22 -3.88
N PHE A 212 7.55 -6.12 -4.12
CA PHE A 212 7.85 -5.14 -3.09
C PHE A 212 6.74 -4.08 -2.95
N PRO A 213 6.56 -3.49 -1.76
CA PRO A 213 5.58 -2.40 -1.55
C PRO A 213 5.78 -1.24 -2.53
N GLY A 214 7.03 -0.97 -2.92
CA GLY A 214 7.39 0.06 -3.89
C GLY A 214 6.89 -0.18 -5.32
N THR A 215 6.29 -1.34 -5.62
CA THR A 215 5.67 -1.63 -6.92
C THR A 215 4.36 -0.87 -7.12
N PHE A 216 3.66 -0.57 -6.02
CA PHE A 216 2.34 0.05 -6.06
C PHE A 216 2.43 1.55 -6.31
N ARG A 217 1.55 2.07 -7.15
CA ARG A 217 1.42 3.49 -7.50
C ARG A 217 -0.03 3.94 -7.43
N VAL A 218 -0.24 5.23 -7.20
CA VAL A 218 -1.56 5.86 -7.35
C VAL A 218 -2.05 5.61 -8.77
N GLY A 219 -3.32 5.23 -8.91
CA GLY A 219 -3.92 4.83 -10.19
C GLY A 219 -3.79 3.36 -10.55
N ASN A 220 -3.09 2.53 -9.75
CA ASN A 220 -3.14 1.08 -9.95
C ASN A 220 -4.51 0.52 -9.54
N ILE A 221 -5.00 -0.49 -10.26
CA ILE A 221 -6.11 -1.33 -9.82
C ILE A 221 -5.55 -2.43 -8.95
N VAL A 222 -6.15 -2.63 -7.77
CA VAL A 222 -5.67 -3.59 -6.77
C VAL A 222 -6.81 -4.38 -6.15
N GLU A 223 -6.48 -5.57 -5.65
CA GLU A 223 -7.27 -6.31 -4.66
C GLU A 223 -6.60 -6.13 -3.29
N VAL A 224 -7.39 -5.74 -2.29
CA VAL A 224 -6.97 -5.69 -0.88
C VAL A 224 -7.66 -6.79 -0.13
N GLN A 225 -6.89 -7.65 0.52
CA GLN A 225 -7.44 -8.66 1.42
C GLN A 225 -7.19 -8.25 2.87
N GLY A 226 -8.14 -8.55 3.73
CA GLY A 226 -8.03 -8.21 5.14
C GLY A 226 -9.28 -8.55 5.93
N SER A 227 -9.29 -8.14 7.17
CA SER A 227 -10.38 -8.39 8.11
C SER A 227 -10.89 -7.08 8.72
N VAL A 228 -12.08 -7.15 9.31
CA VAL A 228 -12.65 -6.03 10.04
C VAL A 228 -12.33 -6.17 11.52
N ILE A 229 -11.74 -5.11 12.07
CA ILE A 229 -11.51 -4.98 13.50
C ILE A 229 -12.38 -3.85 14.02
N ALA A 230 -13.08 -4.10 15.11
CA ALA A 230 -13.83 -3.11 15.85
C ALA A 230 -13.19 -2.89 17.23
N PHE A 231 -13.12 -1.66 17.70
CA PHE A 231 -12.60 -1.34 19.01
C PHE A 231 -13.30 -0.11 19.60
N PRO A 232 -13.44 -0.04 20.94
CA PRO A 232 -14.11 1.07 21.59
C PRO A 232 -13.28 2.34 21.47
N VAL A 233 -13.96 3.44 21.25
CA VAL A 233 -13.42 4.80 21.29
C VAL A 233 -14.17 5.59 22.37
N LYS A 234 -13.87 6.87 22.50
CA LYS A 234 -14.57 7.74 23.44
C LYS A 234 -16.08 7.78 23.14
N ASP A 235 -16.88 8.15 24.14
CA ASP A 235 -18.31 8.43 24.04
C ASP A 235 -19.18 7.19 23.66
N GLY A 236 -18.77 6.00 24.05
CA GLY A 236 -19.53 4.76 23.79
C GLY A 236 -19.57 4.34 22.33
N MET A 237 -18.82 4.98 21.46
CA MET A 237 -18.72 4.59 20.06
C MET A 237 -17.73 3.45 19.87
N VAL A 238 -17.97 2.63 18.86
CA VAL A 238 -17.06 1.59 18.40
C VAL A 238 -16.58 1.96 17.00
N LYS A 239 -15.28 2.13 16.86
CA LYS A 239 -14.65 2.39 15.55
C LYS A 239 -14.36 1.06 14.85
N MET A 240 -14.77 0.98 13.59
CA MET A 240 -14.43 -0.12 12.69
C MET A 240 -13.30 0.29 11.75
N VAL A 241 -12.38 -0.64 11.53
CA VAL A 241 -11.22 -0.45 10.65
C VAL A 241 -11.04 -1.70 9.81
N PHE A 242 -10.77 -1.53 8.52
CA PHE A 242 -10.32 -2.61 7.67
C PHE A 242 -8.82 -2.82 7.85
N GLN A 243 -8.46 -3.93 8.48
CA GLN A 243 -7.06 -4.31 8.66
C GLN A 243 -6.60 -5.09 7.44
N MET A 244 -5.75 -4.45 6.65
CA MET A 244 -5.14 -5.03 5.46
C MET A 244 -4.07 -6.05 5.86
N ASN A 245 -4.11 -7.24 5.25
CA ASN A 245 -3.09 -8.28 5.40
C ASN A 245 -2.41 -8.65 4.08
N THR A 246 -3.07 -8.34 2.94
CA THR A 246 -2.52 -8.61 1.61
C THR A 246 -2.92 -7.50 0.64
N LEU A 247 -2.01 -7.12 -0.22
CA LEU A 247 -2.25 -6.16 -1.30
C LEU A 247 -1.76 -6.80 -2.62
N ILE A 248 -2.66 -6.91 -3.59
CA ILE A 248 -2.41 -7.56 -4.88
C ILE A 248 -2.58 -6.52 -5.99
N LEU A 249 -1.55 -6.35 -6.81
CA LEU A 249 -1.61 -5.54 -8.02
C LEU A 249 -2.32 -6.34 -9.13
N GLU A 250 -3.48 -5.85 -9.56
CA GLU A 250 -4.26 -6.44 -10.65
C GLU A 250 -3.87 -5.82 -12.00
N ASP A 251 -3.83 -4.49 -12.06
CA ASP A 251 -3.49 -3.76 -13.28
C ASP A 251 -2.74 -2.47 -12.97
N ALA A 252 -1.62 -2.26 -13.66
CA ALA A 252 -0.82 -1.04 -13.61
C ALA A 252 -0.81 -0.27 -14.94
N SER A 253 -1.54 -0.70 -15.95
CA SER A 253 -1.50 -0.13 -17.29
C SER A 253 -1.92 1.35 -17.30
N PHE A 254 -2.99 1.69 -16.62
CA PHE A 254 -3.55 3.05 -16.55
C PHE A 254 -2.60 4.04 -15.86
N SER A 255 -2.01 3.65 -14.75
CA SER A 255 -1.04 4.48 -14.03
C SER A 255 0.24 4.70 -14.85
N LYS A 256 0.75 3.64 -15.50
CA LYS A 256 1.91 3.73 -16.40
C LYS A 256 1.63 4.60 -17.62
N ALA A 257 0.46 4.43 -18.26
CA ALA A 257 0.06 5.25 -19.39
C ALA A 257 0.00 6.74 -19.02
N ALA A 258 -0.58 7.07 -17.87
CA ALA A 258 -0.62 8.43 -17.34
C ALA A 258 0.77 8.99 -17.03
N GLU A 259 1.66 8.20 -16.49
CA GLU A 259 3.05 8.58 -16.21
C GLU A 259 3.82 8.85 -17.52
N HIS A 260 3.68 7.98 -18.51
CA HIS A 260 4.29 8.15 -19.83
C HIS A 260 3.76 9.40 -20.54
N ALA A 261 2.46 9.69 -20.45
CA ALA A 261 1.87 10.89 -21.04
C ALA A 261 2.43 12.17 -20.40
N ARG A 262 2.52 12.21 -19.06
CA ARG A 262 3.17 13.32 -18.32
C ARG A 262 4.63 13.50 -18.72
N ALA A 263 5.38 12.40 -18.80
CA ALA A 263 6.79 12.46 -19.16
C ALA A 263 7.00 13.05 -20.58
N ARG A 264 6.10 12.75 -21.52
CA ARG A 264 6.13 13.32 -22.88
C ARG A 264 5.81 14.82 -22.91
N GLU A 265 4.92 15.27 -22.04
CA GLU A 265 4.57 16.68 -21.92
C GLU A 265 5.73 17.51 -21.36
N TYR A 266 6.40 16.98 -20.33
CA TYR A 266 7.56 17.64 -19.71
C TYR A 266 8.85 17.56 -20.54
N ASN A 267 9.02 16.50 -21.33
CA ASN A 267 10.14 16.29 -22.22
C ASN A 267 9.60 16.04 -23.65
N PRO A 268 9.11 17.07 -24.36
CA PRO A 268 8.74 16.89 -25.74
C PRO A 268 9.97 16.34 -26.51
N PRO A 269 9.78 15.41 -27.45
CA PRO A 269 10.88 14.80 -28.15
C PRO A 269 11.74 15.90 -28.78
N GLN A 270 12.86 16.19 -28.16
CA GLN A 270 13.88 17.05 -28.75
C GLN A 270 14.32 16.36 -30.03
N ARG A 271 14.31 17.08 -31.13
CA ARG A 271 14.93 16.58 -32.35
C ARG A 271 16.29 16.06 -31.95
N PRO A 272 16.68 14.85 -32.38
CA PRO A 272 17.95 14.28 -31.97
C PRO A 272 19.05 15.29 -32.32
N MET A 273 19.55 15.98 -31.31
CA MET A 273 20.76 16.76 -31.48
C MET A 273 21.85 15.74 -31.83
N GLN A 274 22.31 15.79 -33.06
CA GLN A 274 23.51 15.08 -33.42
C GLN A 274 24.64 15.72 -32.60
N LEU A 275 24.95 15.08 -31.49
CA LEU A 275 26.16 15.37 -30.74
C LEU A 275 27.32 15.01 -31.67
N LYS A 276 27.95 16.00 -32.31
CA LYS A 276 29.27 15.79 -32.92
C LYS A 276 30.18 15.34 -31.78
N ARG A 277 30.64 14.11 -31.85
CA ARG A 277 31.72 13.66 -31.00
C ARG A 277 32.94 14.54 -31.37
N LYS A 278 33.35 15.40 -30.45
CA LYS A 278 34.61 16.09 -30.57
C LYS A 278 35.69 15.08 -30.28
N SER A 279 36.33 14.56 -31.34
CA SER A 279 37.56 13.77 -31.21
C SER A 279 38.70 14.73 -30.91
N TRP A 280 39.37 14.53 -29.81
CA TRP A 280 40.54 15.34 -29.45
C TRP A 280 41.74 15.10 -30.40
N TYR A 281 41.62 14.14 -31.33
CA TYR A 281 42.65 13.72 -32.27
C TYR A 281 42.36 14.09 -33.74
N GLU A 282 41.23 14.71 -34.06
CA GLU A 282 40.85 15.13 -35.42
C GLU A 282 41.25 16.58 -35.74
N GLU A 283 41.90 17.30 -34.84
CA GLU A 283 42.38 18.68 -35.05
C GLU A 283 43.90 18.74 -35.23
N GLU A 284 44.57 17.71 -35.75
CA GLU A 284 46.02 17.74 -36.01
C GLU A 284 46.40 18.25 -37.42
N ASP A 285 45.47 18.80 -38.22
CA ASP A 285 45.79 19.33 -39.55
C ASP A 285 45.65 20.83 -39.69
N GLU A 286 45.57 21.61 -38.62
CA GLU A 286 45.77 23.06 -38.71
C GLU A 286 46.61 23.55 -37.50
N ASP A 287 47.86 23.88 -37.78
CA ASP A 287 48.81 24.67 -36.98
C ASP A 287 48.26 25.33 -35.69
N MET A 288 48.09 24.56 -34.65
CA MET A 288 48.03 25.12 -33.32
C MET A 288 49.04 24.43 -32.38
N GLU A 289 50.00 25.22 -31.96
CA GLU A 289 51.06 24.89 -31.04
C GLU A 289 50.59 24.00 -29.87
N VAL A 290 51.10 22.77 -29.84
CA VAL A 290 50.97 21.80 -28.74
C VAL A 290 51.42 22.39 -27.38
N GLY A 291 51.99 23.58 -27.36
CA GLY A 291 52.40 24.33 -26.17
C GLY A 291 51.26 24.89 -25.32
N GLY A 292 50.09 25.24 -25.92
CA GLY A 292 49.00 25.88 -25.21
C GLY A 292 48.18 24.91 -24.34
N ALA A 293 47.98 23.66 -24.79
CA ALA A 293 47.23 22.65 -24.05
C ALA A 293 48.03 22.13 -22.83
N ARG A 294 49.34 21.98 -22.94
CA ARG A 294 50.19 21.56 -21.81
C ARG A 294 50.26 22.61 -20.69
N ARG A 295 50.16 23.91 -21.00
CA ARG A 295 50.13 24.95 -19.95
C ARG A 295 48.80 24.92 -19.18
N LYS A 296 47.66 24.78 -19.84
CA LYS A 296 46.34 24.67 -19.16
C LYS A 296 46.22 23.47 -18.22
N PHE A 297 46.79 22.32 -18.58
CA PHE A 297 46.83 21.15 -17.70
C PHE A 297 47.76 21.32 -16.51
N LYS A 298 48.83 22.09 -16.64
CA LYS A 298 49.77 22.34 -15.56
C LYS A 298 49.15 23.28 -14.50
N ASP A 299 48.41 24.27 -14.94
CA ASP A 299 47.73 25.23 -14.08
C ASP A 299 46.55 24.58 -13.31
N LEU A 300 45.79 23.67 -13.92
CA LEU A 300 44.74 22.88 -13.25
C LEU A 300 45.27 21.93 -12.16
N ARG A 301 46.49 21.43 -12.30
CA ARG A 301 47.14 20.59 -11.27
C ARG A 301 47.68 21.39 -10.10
N LEU A 302 48.00 22.66 -10.28
CA LEU A 302 48.50 23.52 -9.21
C LEU A 302 47.38 24.05 -8.32
N GLU A 303 46.19 24.29 -8.86
CA GLU A 303 45.03 24.73 -8.06
C GLU A 303 44.47 23.65 -7.14
N THR A 304 44.57 22.37 -7.53
CA THR A 304 44.12 21.25 -6.66
C THR A 304 45.09 20.90 -5.55
N ALA A 305 46.36 21.32 -5.65
CA ALA A 305 47.37 21.02 -4.61
C ALA A 305 47.40 22.03 -3.45
N HIS A 306 46.75 23.20 -3.58
CA HIS A 306 46.76 24.25 -2.54
C HIS A 306 45.53 24.27 -1.63
N SER A 307 44.51 23.42 -1.85
CA SER A 307 43.31 23.39 -1.02
C SER A 307 43.31 22.33 0.10
N TYR A 308 44.45 21.68 0.38
CA TYR A 308 44.53 20.64 1.43
C TYR A 308 45.63 20.91 2.50
N VAL A 309 45.95 22.16 2.75
CA VAL A 309 46.76 22.51 3.93
C VAL A 309 46.16 23.78 4.56
N GLY A 310 45.24 23.55 5.51
CA GLY A 310 44.64 24.58 6.33
C GLY A 310 43.70 23.95 7.35
#